data_f43d95be84f071d398e87c69196449f4
#
_entry.id   f43d95be84f071d398e87c69196449f4
#
_cell.length_a   1.000
_cell.length_b   1.000
_cell.length_c   1.000
_cell.angle_alpha   90.00
_cell.angle_beta   90.00
_cell.angle_gamma   90.00
#
_symmetry.space_group_name_H-M   'P 1'
#
loop_
_entity.id
_entity.type
_entity.pdbx_description
1 polymer ?
#
loop_
_entity_poly.entity_id
_entity_poly.type
_entity_poly.pdbx_seq_one_letter_code
_entity_poly.pdbx_strand_id
1 'polypeptide(L)'
;VRGNRIRSRPVDSADRGDGLRLWYSSGNRIENNDIAQIRDVTVTNSPRNRFTGNTIRDSRRAFNFLFAHRSLVDRNHLEQNSTGIIALNSDGLIIRNNRILHAMDASGAGIALKETSAALVIGNEIVHCAHGIMADSPMNPLNRIVFIDNFVAHNITGVYFYGAKGGHIAIGNTFRSNLWPVTIIGDGDPLDDTWTGNYWDGYEGFDQDQDGFGDRPYDLLAYADRIWLETPAARFFRNSPVLELLDFLERLAPFSAPSLILRDTAPRMKPTRTYN
;
A
#
# COMPACT_ATOMS: atom_id res chain seq x y z
N VAL A 1 -17.93 -1.95 -20.88
CA VAL A 1 -16.73 -2.44 -21.62
C VAL A 1 -16.38 -3.80 -21.04
N ARG A 2 -16.47 -4.87 -21.87
CA ARG A 2 -16.26 -6.23 -21.36
C ARG A 2 -15.56 -7.11 -22.40
N GLY A 3 -14.58 -7.92 -21.93
CA GLY A 3 -13.92 -8.96 -22.73
C GLY A 3 -13.07 -8.43 -23.89
N ASN A 4 -12.57 -7.20 -23.79
CA ASN A 4 -11.77 -6.61 -24.87
C ASN A 4 -10.27 -6.84 -24.62
N ARG A 5 -9.53 -6.85 -25.70
CA ARG A 5 -8.08 -6.75 -25.70
C ARG A 5 -7.65 -5.36 -26.16
N ILE A 6 -7.01 -4.61 -25.27
CA ILE A 6 -6.61 -3.21 -25.50
C ILE A 6 -5.09 -3.11 -25.40
N ARG A 7 -4.46 -2.57 -26.43
CA ARG A 7 -3.02 -2.36 -26.53
C ARG A 7 -2.73 -0.98 -27.11
N SER A 8 -1.64 -0.36 -26.68
CA SER A 8 -1.11 0.78 -27.42
C SER A 8 -0.52 0.34 -28.77
N ARG A 9 -0.30 1.28 -29.67
CA ARG A 9 0.58 1.07 -30.80
C ARG A 9 2.01 0.82 -30.30
N PRO A 10 2.88 0.18 -31.09
CA PRO A 10 4.28 -0.01 -30.73
C PRO A 10 5.02 1.34 -30.79
N VAL A 11 4.95 2.09 -29.69
CA VAL A 11 5.60 3.37 -29.48
C VAL A 11 6.32 3.35 -28.14
N ASP A 12 7.25 4.27 -27.94
CA ASP A 12 7.94 4.42 -26.68
C ASP A 12 6.95 4.64 -25.52
N SER A 13 7.33 4.22 -24.32
CA SER A 13 6.44 4.28 -23.15
C SER A 13 5.93 5.69 -22.88
N ALA A 14 6.73 6.73 -23.16
CA ALA A 14 6.37 8.13 -22.99
C ALA A 14 5.25 8.59 -23.94
N ASP A 15 5.17 8.00 -25.14
CA ASP A 15 4.24 8.39 -26.20
C ASP A 15 2.93 7.57 -26.19
N ARG A 16 2.80 6.63 -25.26
CA ARG A 16 1.60 5.81 -25.14
C ARG A 16 0.39 6.64 -24.71
N GLY A 17 -0.75 6.38 -25.35
CA GLY A 17 -2.03 6.96 -24.96
C GLY A 17 -2.72 6.17 -23.84
N ASP A 18 -3.80 6.72 -23.28
CA ASP A 18 -4.67 6.01 -22.37
C ASP A 18 -5.37 4.85 -23.10
N GLY A 19 -5.42 3.70 -22.44
CA GLY A 19 -6.15 2.54 -22.97
C GLY A 19 -7.66 2.66 -22.82
N LEU A 20 -8.09 3.27 -21.74
CA LEU A 20 -9.49 3.58 -21.45
C LEU A 20 -9.57 4.90 -20.70
N ARG A 21 -10.52 5.75 -21.08
CA ARG A 21 -10.79 7.00 -20.38
C ARG A 21 -12.28 7.13 -20.09
N LEU A 22 -12.62 7.32 -18.84
CA LEU A 22 -13.94 7.76 -18.39
C LEU A 22 -13.85 9.21 -17.95
N TRP A 23 -14.69 10.05 -18.56
CA TRP A 23 -14.78 11.47 -18.30
C TRP A 23 -16.25 11.85 -18.06
N TYR A 24 -16.58 12.34 -16.87
CA TYR A 24 -17.95 12.62 -16.47
C TYR A 24 -18.91 11.45 -16.77
N SER A 25 -18.45 10.22 -16.57
CA SER A 25 -19.16 9.00 -16.96
C SER A 25 -19.28 8.06 -15.75
N SER A 26 -20.43 8.04 -15.14
CA SER A 26 -20.71 7.28 -13.92
C SER A 26 -21.43 5.95 -14.18
N GLY A 27 -21.32 5.01 -13.23
CA GLY A 27 -22.12 3.78 -13.23
C GLY A 27 -21.74 2.74 -14.28
N ASN A 28 -20.55 2.87 -14.90
CA ASN A 28 -20.10 1.92 -15.91
C ASN A 28 -19.53 0.64 -15.28
N ARG A 29 -19.53 -0.44 -16.10
CA ARG A 29 -18.88 -1.71 -15.79
C ARG A 29 -17.76 -1.96 -16.79
N ILE A 30 -16.55 -2.14 -16.26
CA ILE A 30 -15.33 -2.46 -17.00
C ILE A 30 -14.89 -3.84 -16.51
N GLU A 31 -15.15 -4.88 -17.32
CA GLU A 31 -15.09 -6.25 -16.83
C GLU A 31 -14.31 -7.16 -17.77
N ASN A 32 -13.39 -7.96 -17.20
CA ASN A 32 -12.69 -9.05 -17.90
C ASN A 32 -11.97 -8.57 -19.17
N ASN A 33 -11.35 -7.40 -19.15
CA ASN A 33 -10.55 -6.89 -20.25
C ASN A 33 -9.07 -7.26 -20.04
N ASP A 34 -8.36 -7.52 -21.14
CA ASP A 34 -6.90 -7.69 -21.17
C ASP A 34 -6.28 -6.42 -21.76
N ILE A 35 -5.66 -5.62 -20.89
CA ILE A 35 -5.14 -4.29 -21.21
C ILE A 35 -3.63 -4.29 -20.96
N ALA A 36 -2.82 -3.83 -21.92
CA ALA A 36 -1.39 -3.71 -21.69
C ALA A 36 -0.72 -2.64 -22.56
N GLN A 37 0.49 -2.25 -22.11
CA GLN A 37 1.35 -1.32 -22.86
C GLN A 37 0.65 -0.01 -23.17
N ILE A 38 -0.19 0.46 -22.26
CA ILE A 38 -0.89 1.73 -22.33
C ILE A 38 -0.24 2.76 -21.39
N ARG A 39 -0.64 4.01 -21.49
CA ARG A 39 -0.29 4.99 -20.46
C ARG A 39 -1.09 4.71 -19.21
N ASP A 40 -2.38 4.93 -19.19
CA ASP A 40 -3.25 4.78 -18.04
C ASP A 40 -4.63 4.22 -18.42
N VAL A 41 -5.33 3.62 -17.44
CA VAL A 41 -6.80 3.60 -17.43
C VAL A 41 -7.23 4.79 -16.57
N THR A 42 -7.72 5.85 -17.20
CA THR A 42 -8.04 7.13 -16.54
C THR A 42 -9.53 7.26 -16.26
N VAL A 43 -9.85 7.62 -15.01
CA VAL A 43 -11.24 7.78 -14.53
C VAL A 43 -11.33 9.14 -13.84
N THR A 44 -11.92 10.12 -14.51
CA THR A 44 -11.98 11.50 -14.01
C THR A 44 -13.43 11.98 -13.89
N ASN A 45 -13.78 12.57 -12.74
CA ASN A 45 -15.13 13.05 -12.43
C ASN A 45 -16.22 11.99 -12.72
N SER A 46 -15.90 10.72 -12.44
CA SER A 46 -16.68 9.57 -12.90
C SER A 46 -16.94 8.62 -11.74
N PRO A 47 -17.90 8.93 -10.85
CA PRO A 47 -18.17 8.12 -9.66
C PRO A 47 -18.94 6.82 -9.97
N ARG A 48 -18.96 5.91 -8.99
CA ARG A 48 -19.78 4.68 -8.98
C ARG A 48 -19.52 3.73 -10.15
N ASN A 49 -18.29 3.70 -10.66
CA ASN A 49 -17.86 2.74 -11.68
C ASN A 49 -17.37 1.44 -11.04
N ARG A 50 -17.45 0.36 -11.80
CA ARG A 50 -16.99 -0.97 -11.36
C ARG A 50 -15.93 -1.49 -12.33
N PHE A 51 -14.79 -1.88 -11.78
CA PHE A 51 -13.66 -2.46 -12.50
C PHE A 51 -13.42 -3.86 -11.93
N THR A 52 -13.81 -4.90 -12.67
CA THR A 52 -13.82 -6.27 -12.13
C THR A 52 -13.14 -7.25 -13.07
N GLY A 53 -12.23 -8.06 -12.55
CA GLY A 53 -11.60 -9.15 -13.29
C GLY A 53 -10.73 -8.72 -14.48
N ASN A 54 -10.28 -7.47 -14.52
CA ASN A 54 -9.41 -7.01 -15.60
C ASN A 54 -7.96 -7.42 -15.33
N THR A 55 -7.22 -7.72 -16.39
CA THR A 55 -5.76 -7.87 -16.37
C THR A 55 -5.15 -6.63 -17.00
N ILE A 56 -4.29 -5.91 -16.26
CA ILE A 56 -3.62 -4.72 -16.75
C ILE A 56 -2.12 -4.84 -16.47
N ARG A 57 -1.28 -4.74 -17.52
CA ARG A 57 0.16 -4.94 -17.37
C ARG A 57 1.00 -4.03 -18.26
N ASP A 58 2.29 -3.89 -17.93
CA ASP A 58 3.29 -3.17 -18.71
C ASP A 58 2.87 -1.71 -19.02
N SER A 59 2.19 -1.08 -18.06
CA SER A 59 1.58 0.23 -18.23
C SER A 59 2.07 1.20 -17.16
N ARG A 60 1.87 2.50 -17.36
CA ARG A 60 2.27 3.47 -16.36
C ARG A 60 1.39 3.36 -15.11
N ARG A 61 0.07 3.45 -15.26
CA ARG A 61 -0.89 3.28 -14.16
C ARG A 61 -1.99 2.33 -14.59
N ALA A 62 -2.13 1.23 -13.87
CA ALA A 62 -3.21 0.32 -14.20
C ALA A 62 -4.56 1.00 -13.99
N PHE A 63 -4.74 1.72 -12.87
CA PHE A 63 -5.91 2.58 -12.65
C PHE A 63 -5.49 3.94 -12.10
N ASN A 64 -6.02 5.01 -12.70
CA ASN A 64 -5.81 6.40 -12.31
C ASN A 64 -7.16 7.09 -12.07
N PHE A 65 -7.54 7.18 -10.79
CA PHE A 65 -8.79 7.77 -10.33
C PHE A 65 -8.59 9.22 -9.89
N LEU A 66 -9.42 10.11 -10.39
CA LEU A 66 -9.46 11.51 -10.00
C LEU A 66 -10.94 11.93 -9.85
N PHE A 67 -11.36 12.25 -8.64
CA PHE A 67 -12.77 12.49 -8.30
C PHE A 67 -13.71 11.35 -8.73
N ALA A 68 -13.27 10.11 -8.51
CA ALA A 68 -13.99 8.89 -8.91
C ALA A 68 -14.68 8.21 -7.71
N HIS A 69 -15.38 8.98 -6.91
CA HIS A 69 -15.98 8.57 -5.64
C HIS A 69 -16.83 7.29 -5.75
N ARG A 70 -16.85 6.48 -4.68
CA ARG A 70 -17.71 5.30 -4.52
C ARG A 70 -17.57 4.28 -5.65
N SER A 71 -16.37 4.17 -6.23
CA SER A 71 -16.07 3.17 -7.26
C SER A 71 -15.54 1.88 -6.63
N LEU A 72 -15.73 0.78 -7.34
CA LEU A 72 -15.30 -0.56 -6.94
C LEU A 72 -14.19 -1.06 -7.87
N VAL A 73 -13.09 -1.51 -7.28
CA VAL A 73 -11.98 -2.20 -7.96
C VAL A 73 -11.84 -3.60 -7.36
N ASP A 74 -12.28 -4.64 -8.06
CA ASP A 74 -12.45 -5.97 -7.50
C ASP A 74 -11.87 -7.06 -8.41
N ARG A 75 -11.07 -7.96 -7.84
CA ARG A 75 -10.49 -9.14 -8.53
C ARG A 75 -9.74 -8.81 -9.83
N ASN A 76 -9.03 -7.70 -9.88
CA ASN A 76 -8.17 -7.39 -11.02
C ASN A 76 -6.75 -7.95 -10.79
N HIS A 77 -6.08 -8.27 -11.88
CA HIS A 77 -4.67 -8.65 -11.92
C HIS A 77 -3.85 -7.51 -12.54
N LEU A 78 -3.03 -6.87 -11.72
CA LEU A 78 -2.24 -5.70 -12.10
C LEU A 78 -0.76 -6.03 -11.95
N GLU A 79 -0.03 -6.12 -13.05
CA GLU A 79 1.35 -6.60 -13.04
C GLU A 79 2.28 -5.74 -13.88
N GLN A 80 3.50 -5.50 -13.37
CA GLN A 80 4.53 -4.75 -14.07
C GLN A 80 4.06 -3.36 -14.53
N ASN A 81 3.21 -2.71 -13.75
CA ASN A 81 2.86 -1.32 -13.97
C ASN A 81 3.74 -0.42 -13.09
N SER A 82 4.01 0.83 -13.53
CA SER A 82 4.73 1.76 -12.66
C SER A 82 3.96 2.03 -11.36
N THR A 83 2.62 2.08 -11.44
CA THR A 83 1.72 2.11 -10.28
C THR A 83 0.50 1.23 -10.56
N GLY A 84 0.10 0.43 -9.59
CA GLY A 84 -1.11 -0.38 -9.69
C GLY A 84 -2.36 0.50 -9.68
N ILE A 85 -2.73 1.03 -8.54
CA ILE A 85 -3.92 1.87 -8.36
C ILE A 85 -3.49 3.19 -7.74
N ILE A 86 -3.83 4.31 -8.36
CA ILE A 86 -3.73 5.63 -7.73
C ILE A 86 -5.11 6.28 -7.69
N ALA A 87 -5.45 6.83 -6.54
CA ALA A 87 -6.68 7.57 -6.33
C ALA A 87 -6.37 8.92 -5.69
N LEU A 88 -6.88 9.98 -6.30
CA LEU A 88 -6.79 11.35 -5.82
C LEU A 88 -8.20 11.92 -5.67
N ASN A 89 -8.51 12.49 -4.50
CA ASN A 89 -9.83 13.05 -4.18
C ASN A 89 -10.99 12.10 -4.55
N SER A 90 -10.88 10.83 -4.15
CA SER A 90 -11.80 9.77 -4.60
C SER A 90 -12.36 8.99 -3.40
N ASP A 91 -13.24 9.62 -2.64
CA ASP A 91 -13.80 9.08 -1.41
C ASP A 91 -14.69 7.85 -1.61
N GLY A 92 -14.72 7.00 -0.59
CA GLY A 92 -15.59 5.83 -0.56
C GLY A 92 -15.22 4.75 -1.58
N LEU A 93 -13.96 4.69 -1.99
CA LEU A 93 -13.47 3.60 -2.85
C LEU A 93 -13.48 2.26 -2.11
N ILE A 94 -13.84 1.20 -2.83
CA ILE A 94 -13.66 -0.18 -2.38
C ILE A 94 -12.67 -0.84 -3.31
N ILE A 95 -11.49 -1.17 -2.77
CA ILE A 95 -10.41 -1.86 -3.48
C ILE A 95 -10.25 -3.22 -2.84
N ARG A 96 -10.67 -4.29 -3.52
CA ARG A 96 -10.68 -5.60 -2.88
C ARG A 96 -10.25 -6.75 -3.78
N ASN A 97 -9.62 -7.76 -3.17
CA ASN A 97 -9.26 -9.02 -3.82
C ASN A 97 -8.42 -8.84 -5.11
N ASN A 98 -7.72 -7.73 -5.25
CA ASN A 98 -6.84 -7.52 -6.39
C ASN A 98 -5.49 -8.16 -6.12
N ARG A 99 -4.85 -8.63 -7.18
CA ARG A 99 -3.46 -9.07 -7.19
C ARG A 99 -2.62 -8.00 -7.88
N ILE A 100 -1.71 -7.37 -7.13
CA ILE A 100 -0.92 -6.23 -7.58
C ILE A 100 0.55 -6.58 -7.41
N LEU A 101 1.26 -6.70 -8.52
CA LEU A 101 2.62 -7.24 -8.55
C LEU A 101 3.58 -6.31 -9.31
N HIS A 102 4.79 -6.20 -8.79
CA HIS A 102 5.92 -5.58 -9.49
C HIS A 102 5.72 -4.11 -9.88
N ALA A 103 5.16 -3.29 -8.97
CA ALA A 103 5.12 -1.84 -9.14
C ALA A 103 6.41 -1.21 -8.57
N MET A 104 7.53 -1.36 -9.30
CA MET A 104 8.89 -1.12 -8.80
C MET A 104 9.51 0.22 -9.23
N ASP A 105 8.79 1.09 -9.92
CA ASP A 105 9.31 2.43 -10.21
C ASP A 105 9.64 3.18 -8.91
N ALA A 106 10.59 4.10 -8.95
CA ALA A 106 11.11 4.80 -7.76
C ALA A 106 10.01 5.47 -6.90
N SER A 107 8.90 5.88 -7.52
CA SER A 107 7.69 6.37 -6.84
C SER A 107 6.50 5.44 -7.01
N GLY A 108 6.76 4.19 -7.41
CA GLY A 108 5.74 3.20 -7.69
C GLY A 108 5.07 2.69 -6.42
N ALA A 109 3.76 2.49 -6.50
CA ALA A 109 3.00 1.90 -5.42
C ALA A 109 2.03 0.85 -5.95
N GLY A 110 1.79 -0.19 -5.15
CA GLY A 110 0.68 -1.11 -5.40
C GLY A 110 -0.63 -0.34 -5.36
N ILE A 111 -0.90 0.34 -4.26
CA ILE A 111 -2.07 1.21 -4.05
C ILE A 111 -1.61 2.55 -3.47
N ALA A 112 -1.96 3.65 -4.11
CA ALA A 112 -1.71 5.01 -3.63
C ALA A 112 -3.04 5.78 -3.45
N LEU A 113 -3.31 6.20 -2.22
CA LEU A 113 -4.49 6.98 -1.85
C LEU A 113 -4.04 8.39 -1.44
N LYS A 114 -4.47 9.41 -2.18
CA LYS A 114 -4.14 10.81 -1.95
C LYS A 114 -5.40 11.62 -1.74
N GLU A 115 -5.44 12.43 -0.68
CA GLU A 115 -6.59 13.29 -0.39
C GLU A 115 -7.93 12.51 -0.50
N THR A 116 -7.92 11.25 -0.01
CA THR A 116 -9.03 10.32 -0.16
C THR A 116 -9.49 9.87 1.21
N SER A 117 -10.80 9.83 1.43
CA SER A 117 -11.42 9.44 2.70
C SER A 117 -12.36 8.24 2.51
N ALA A 118 -12.71 7.57 3.61
CA ALA A 118 -13.65 6.44 3.61
C ALA A 118 -13.27 5.32 2.62
N ALA A 119 -12.00 5.17 2.30
CA ALA A 119 -11.55 4.09 1.43
C ALA A 119 -11.48 2.78 2.21
N LEU A 120 -11.85 1.69 1.54
CA LEU A 120 -11.84 0.34 2.08
C LEU A 120 -10.96 -0.56 1.20
N VAL A 121 -9.83 -0.98 1.73
CA VAL A 121 -8.83 -1.81 1.05
C VAL A 121 -8.83 -3.19 1.70
N ILE A 122 -9.39 -4.21 1.03
CA ILE A 122 -9.66 -5.51 1.65
C ILE A 122 -9.10 -6.65 0.81
N GLY A 123 -8.39 -7.55 1.45
CA GLY A 123 -8.04 -8.84 0.87
C GLY A 123 -7.19 -8.77 -0.39
N ASN A 124 -6.46 -7.68 -0.62
CA ASN A 124 -5.59 -7.55 -1.76
C ASN A 124 -4.25 -8.26 -1.50
N GLU A 125 -3.65 -8.78 -2.57
CA GLU A 125 -2.28 -9.28 -2.60
C GLU A 125 -1.40 -8.23 -3.27
N ILE A 126 -0.42 -7.69 -2.53
CA ILE A 126 0.43 -6.59 -2.97
C ILE A 126 1.89 -6.99 -2.74
N VAL A 127 2.58 -7.33 -3.82
CA VAL A 127 3.89 -7.99 -3.73
C VAL A 127 4.88 -7.39 -4.72
N HIS A 128 6.14 -7.27 -4.29
CA HIS A 128 7.24 -6.75 -5.10
C HIS A 128 6.95 -5.34 -5.64
N CYS A 129 6.50 -4.42 -4.78
CA CYS A 129 6.31 -3.02 -5.11
C CYS A 129 7.36 -2.15 -4.41
N ALA A 130 7.64 -0.95 -4.93
CA ALA A 130 8.46 0.02 -4.19
C ALA A 130 7.73 0.43 -2.90
N HIS A 131 6.45 0.78 -3.00
CA HIS A 131 5.56 0.93 -1.86
C HIS A 131 4.36 0.00 -2.04
N GLY A 132 4.08 -0.86 -1.06
CA GLY A 132 2.89 -1.71 -1.09
C GLY A 132 1.63 -0.86 -1.09
N ILE A 133 1.40 -0.14 -0.01
CA ILE A 133 0.30 0.82 0.17
C ILE A 133 0.91 2.18 0.52
N MET A 134 0.48 3.23 -0.17
CA MET A 134 0.83 4.62 0.12
C MET A 134 -0.45 5.40 0.43
N ALA A 135 -0.48 6.15 1.53
CA ALA A 135 -1.63 6.98 1.87
C ALA A 135 -1.21 8.25 2.61
N ASP A 136 -1.99 9.31 2.48
CA ASP A 136 -2.02 10.43 3.40
C ASP A 136 -3.17 10.28 4.39
N SER A 137 -3.31 11.23 5.32
CA SER A 137 -4.45 11.25 6.23
C SER A 137 -5.75 11.49 5.49
N PRO A 138 -6.88 10.92 5.97
CA PRO A 138 -8.18 11.20 5.39
C PRO A 138 -8.48 12.70 5.37
N MET A 139 -8.96 13.22 4.25
CA MET A 139 -9.40 14.63 4.14
C MET A 139 -10.51 14.96 5.14
N ASN A 140 -11.37 14.00 5.42
CA ASN A 140 -12.36 14.10 6.48
C ASN A 140 -11.96 13.14 7.62
N PRO A 141 -11.54 13.63 8.79
CA PRO A 141 -11.09 12.80 9.91
C PRO A 141 -12.15 11.81 10.43
N LEU A 142 -13.43 12.06 10.19
CA LEU A 142 -14.52 11.14 10.57
C LEU A 142 -14.64 9.95 9.59
N ASN A 143 -14.07 10.06 8.39
CA ASN A 143 -14.16 9.07 7.33
C ASN A 143 -12.82 8.35 7.17
N ARG A 144 -12.53 7.45 8.08
CA ARG A 144 -11.26 6.71 8.14
C ARG A 144 -10.98 5.88 6.88
N ILE A 145 -9.70 5.66 6.60
CA ILE A 145 -9.24 4.68 5.62
C ILE A 145 -9.01 3.36 6.34
N VAL A 146 -9.54 2.28 5.78
CA VAL A 146 -9.54 0.96 6.44
C VAL A 146 -8.83 -0.07 5.56
N PHE A 147 -7.84 -0.74 6.14
CA PHE A 147 -7.06 -1.82 5.52
C PHE A 147 -7.36 -3.14 6.24
N ILE A 148 -7.98 -4.10 5.56
CA ILE A 148 -8.41 -5.38 6.17
C ILE A 148 -7.88 -6.56 5.36
N ASP A 149 -7.29 -7.55 6.04
CA ASP A 149 -6.91 -8.85 5.50
C ASP A 149 -6.07 -8.76 4.20
N ASN A 150 -5.28 -7.71 4.02
CA ASN A 150 -4.39 -7.59 2.88
C ASN A 150 -3.10 -8.40 3.14
N PHE A 151 -2.57 -8.99 2.08
CA PHE A 151 -1.24 -9.60 2.05
C PHE A 151 -0.28 -8.61 1.41
N VAL A 152 0.62 -8.05 2.20
CA VAL A 152 1.58 -7.00 1.78
C VAL A 152 2.98 -7.55 2.02
N ALA A 153 3.65 -7.99 0.96
CA ALA A 153 4.90 -8.73 1.12
C ALA A 153 5.97 -8.39 0.07
N HIS A 154 7.23 -8.56 0.46
CA HIS A 154 8.40 -8.39 -0.41
C HIS A 154 8.47 -7.00 -1.07
N ASN A 155 7.94 -5.98 -0.42
CA ASN A 155 8.01 -4.59 -0.88
C ASN A 155 9.23 -3.89 -0.27
N ILE A 156 9.70 -2.79 -0.87
CA ILE A 156 10.68 -1.94 -0.20
C ILE A 156 10.03 -1.34 1.04
N THR A 157 8.83 -0.75 0.90
CA THR A 157 8.03 -0.32 2.04
C THR A 157 6.66 -0.99 1.98
N GLY A 158 6.26 -1.67 3.04
CA GLY A 158 4.93 -2.30 3.11
C GLY A 158 3.82 -1.26 3.09
N VAL A 159 3.81 -0.35 4.07
CA VAL A 159 2.90 0.80 4.14
C VAL A 159 3.71 2.09 4.30
N TYR A 160 3.41 3.08 3.48
CA TYR A 160 4.04 4.39 3.52
C TYR A 160 2.98 5.48 3.74
N PHE A 161 2.96 6.05 4.95
CA PHE A 161 2.12 7.20 5.26
C PHE A 161 2.94 8.48 5.15
N TYR A 162 2.45 9.45 4.36
CA TYR A 162 3.11 10.74 4.18
C TYR A 162 2.16 11.89 4.56
N GLY A 163 2.70 12.89 5.28
CA GLY A 163 1.90 13.97 5.85
C GLY A 163 0.82 13.47 6.81
N ALA A 164 1.06 12.31 7.43
CA ALA A 164 0.06 11.62 8.23
C ALA A 164 -0.21 12.36 9.53
N LYS A 165 -1.49 12.51 9.83
CA LYS A 165 -2.03 12.98 11.12
C LYS A 165 -2.93 11.89 11.74
N GLY A 166 -2.71 10.63 11.35
CA GLY A 166 -3.55 9.50 11.74
C GLY A 166 -4.86 9.37 10.94
N GLY A 167 -5.73 8.50 11.42
CA GLY A 167 -7.03 8.25 10.82
C GLY A 167 -7.11 7.00 9.96
N HIS A 168 -6.17 6.08 10.13
CA HIS A 168 -6.16 4.78 9.48
C HIS A 168 -6.58 3.68 10.46
N ILE A 169 -7.13 2.61 9.92
CA ILE A 169 -7.44 1.37 10.66
C ILE A 169 -6.84 0.21 9.87
N ALA A 170 -5.98 -0.57 10.50
CA ALA A 170 -5.35 -1.74 9.89
C ALA A 170 -5.63 -2.99 10.74
N ILE A 171 -6.43 -3.91 10.18
CA ILE A 171 -6.91 -5.10 10.88
C ILE A 171 -6.62 -6.36 10.07
N GLY A 172 -6.02 -7.36 10.70
CA GLY A 172 -5.86 -8.69 10.10
C GLY A 172 -4.94 -8.78 8.90
N ASN A 173 -4.19 -7.73 8.59
CA ASN A 173 -3.27 -7.74 7.45
C ASN A 173 -2.06 -8.63 7.75
N THR A 174 -1.43 -9.12 6.69
CA THR A 174 -0.16 -9.84 6.76
C THR A 174 0.95 -8.98 6.16
N PHE A 175 1.91 -8.58 6.98
CA PHE A 175 3.12 -7.87 6.59
C PHE A 175 4.31 -8.83 6.64
N ARG A 176 4.87 -9.18 5.49
CA ARG A 176 5.92 -10.19 5.42
C ARG A 176 7.06 -9.78 4.50
N SER A 177 8.29 -9.91 4.97
CA SER A 177 9.51 -9.68 4.17
C SER A 177 9.52 -8.34 3.45
N ASN A 178 8.89 -7.32 4.04
CA ASN A 178 9.05 -5.95 3.58
C ASN A 178 10.35 -5.39 4.18
N LEU A 179 11.12 -4.66 3.40
CA LEU A 179 12.36 -4.07 3.93
C LEU A 179 12.05 -3.06 5.04
N TRP A 180 10.96 -2.29 4.86
CA TRP A 180 10.34 -1.46 5.88
C TRP A 180 8.86 -1.87 6.01
N PRO A 181 8.44 -2.49 7.10
CA PRO A 181 7.04 -2.86 7.28
C PRO A 181 6.10 -1.66 7.18
N VAL A 182 6.41 -0.59 7.92
CA VAL A 182 5.67 0.68 7.90
C VAL A 182 6.64 1.85 8.02
N THR A 183 6.39 2.88 7.24
CA THR A 183 7.07 4.18 7.35
C THR A 183 6.03 5.28 7.47
N ILE A 184 6.16 6.15 8.46
CA ILE A 184 5.27 7.29 8.69
C ILE A 184 6.12 8.56 8.62
N ILE A 185 5.76 9.48 7.73
CA ILE A 185 6.35 10.82 7.65
C ILE A 185 5.25 11.83 7.93
N GLY A 186 5.38 12.58 9.03
CA GLY A 186 4.40 13.57 9.49
C GLY A 186 4.51 13.78 10.99
N ASP A 187 3.72 14.71 11.50
CA ASP A 187 3.71 15.11 12.91
C ASP A 187 2.57 14.45 13.71
N GLY A 188 1.95 13.39 13.17
CA GLY A 188 0.87 12.66 13.84
C GLY A 188 1.37 11.81 15.00
N ASP A 189 0.50 11.58 15.98
CA ASP A 189 0.77 10.62 17.04
C ASP A 189 0.70 9.20 16.46
N PRO A 190 1.70 8.33 16.69
CA PRO A 190 1.67 6.94 16.28
C PRO A 190 0.42 6.15 16.76
N LEU A 191 -0.23 6.64 17.80
CA LEU A 191 -1.43 6.03 18.37
C LEU A 191 -2.75 6.56 17.76
N ASP A 192 -2.70 7.54 16.87
CA ASP A 192 -3.88 8.01 16.15
C ASP A 192 -4.39 7.00 15.10
N ASP A 193 -3.53 6.08 14.70
CA ASP A 193 -3.88 4.94 13.87
C ASP A 193 -4.24 3.72 14.73
N THR A 194 -5.20 2.94 14.26
CA THR A 194 -5.58 1.69 14.93
C THR A 194 -4.95 0.51 14.21
N TRP A 195 -4.09 -0.22 14.90
CA TRP A 195 -3.48 -1.46 14.44
C TRP A 195 -3.89 -2.60 15.37
N THR A 196 -4.49 -3.65 14.83
CA THR A 196 -4.87 -4.82 15.63
C THR A 196 -5.01 -6.08 14.78
N GLY A 197 -4.58 -7.19 15.31
CA GLY A 197 -4.72 -8.48 14.66
C GLY A 197 -3.90 -8.65 13.40
N ASN A 198 -2.88 -7.84 13.15
CA ASN A 198 -2.02 -8.01 11.99
C ASN A 198 -0.92 -9.03 12.28
N TYR A 199 -0.47 -9.70 11.23
CA TYR A 199 0.72 -10.55 11.29
C TYR A 199 1.95 -9.75 10.86
N TRP A 200 3.01 -9.84 11.67
CA TRP A 200 4.30 -9.20 11.45
C TRP A 200 5.39 -10.28 11.49
N ASP A 201 6.17 -10.44 10.46
CA ASP A 201 7.26 -11.44 10.43
C ASP A 201 8.40 -11.14 11.41
N GLY A 202 8.51 -9.91 11.89
CA GLY A 202 9.42 -9.51 12.95
C GLY A 202 8.84 -9.60 14.37
N TYR A 203 7.63 -10.16 14.56
CA TYR A 203 7.06 -10.32 15.89
C TYR A 203 7.65 -11.55 16.60
N GLU A 204 8.28 -11.34 17.76
CA GLU A 204 8.95 -12.36 18.58
C GLU A 204 8.22 -12.63 19.91
N GLY A 205 6.94 -12.30 19.99
CA GLY A 205 6.12 -12.57 21.17
C GLY A 205 5.69 -14.02 21.27
N PHE A 206 4.94 -14.32 22.32
CA PHE A 206 4.40 -15.65 22.60
C PHE A 206 2.89 -15.57 22.80
N ASP A 207 2.24 -16.71 22.72
CA ASP A 207 0.80 -16.93 22.84
C ASP A 207 0.60 -18.02 23.89
N GLN A 208 0.40 -17.65 25.15
CA GLN A 208 0.29 -18.58 26.28
C GLN A 208 -1.09 -19.22 26.37
N ASP A 209 -2.12 -18.46 26.03
CA ASP A 209 -3.50 -18.94 26.12
C ASP A 209 -3.97 -19.65 24.83
N GLN A 210 -3.12 -19.68 23.78
CA GLN A 210 -3.33 -20.37 22.52
C GLN A 210 -4.55 -19.88 21.74
N ASP A 211 -4.85 -18.58 21.83
CA ASP A 211 -5.94 -17.95 21.10
C ASP A 211 -5.53 -17.52 19.66
N GLY A 212 -4.24 -17.66 19.33
CA GLY A 212 -3.66 -17.33 18.01
C GLY A 212 -3.15 -15.90 17.91
N PHE A 213 -3.22 -15.14 19.00
CA PHE A 213 -2.66 -13.80 19.11
C PHE A 213 -1.52 -13.77 20.14
N GLY A 214 -0.64 -12.81 20.01
CA GLY A 214 0.44 -12.63 20.98
C GLY A 214 -0.04 -11.90 22.22
N ASP A 215 0.37 -12.39 23.39
CA ASP A 215 0.06 -11.80 24.70
C ASP A 215 0.69 -10.42 24.92
N ARG A 216 1.59 -10.01 24.06
CA ARG A 216 2.23 -8.70 24.10
C ARG A 216 2.00 -7.95 22.80
N PRO A 217 1.79 -6.64 22.85
CA PRO A 217 1.67 -5.85 21.65
C PRO A 217 2.97 -5.90 20.81
N TYR A 218 2.84 -5.73 19.53
CA TYR A 218 3.95 -5.48 18.63
C TYR A 218 4.20 -3.99 18.53
N ASP A 219 5.34 -3.52 18.99
CA ASP A 219 5.79 -2.15 18.88
C ASP A 219 6.84 -2.06 17.77
N LEU A 220 6.52 -1.36 16.69
CA LEU A 220 7.49 -1.00 15.67
C LEU A 220 8.17 0.30 16.11
N LEU A 221 9.47 0.21 16.33
CA LEU A 221 10.28 1.33 16.83
C LEU A 221 11.18 1.86 15.72
N ALA A 222 11.28 3.18 15.60
CA ALA A 222 12.32 3.82 14.81
C ALA A 222 13.53 4.05 15.70
N TYR A 223 14.64 3.44 15.32
CA TYR A 223 15.96 3.74 15.87
C TYR A 223 16.62 4.86 15.03
N ALA A 224 17.94 4.85 14.91
CA ALA A 224 18.68 5.79 14.05
C ALA A 224 18.26 5.78 12.58
N ASP A 225 17.51 4.80 12.16
CA ASP A 225 16.91 4.70 10.82
C ASP A 225 16.15 5.96 10.37
N ARG A 226 15.63 6.74 11.30
CA ARG A 226 14.98 8.02 11.01
C ARG A 226 15.96 9.01 10.36
N ILE A 227 17.21 8.99 10.75
CA ILE A 227 18.26 9.84 10.18
C ILE A 227 18.43 9.56 8.67
N TRP A 228 18.28 8.29 8.28
CA TRP A 228 18.41 7.86 6.89
C TRP A 228 17.22 8.26 6.02
N LEU A 229 16.03 8.36 6.61
CA LEU A 229 14.84 8.84 5.92
C LEU A 229 14.90 10.34 5.68
N GLU A 230 15.45 11.09 6.63
CA GLU A 230 15.57 12.56 6.58
C GLU A 230 16.75 13.05 5.74
N THR A 231 17.79 12.21 5.54
CA THR A 231 18.99 12.58 4.80
C THR A 231 19.18 11.70 3.56
N PRO A 232 18.69 12.10 2.39
CA PRO A 232 18.75 11.27 1.16
C PRO A 232 20.16 10.81 0.78
N ALA A 233 21.18 11.63 1.04
CA ALA A 233 22.57 11.28 0.77
C ALA A 233 23.08 10.13 1.66
N ALA A 234 22.53 9.96 2.85
CA ALA A 234 22.90 8.90 3.77
C ALA A 234 22.37 7.53 3.32
N ARG A 235 21.33 7.48 2.49
CA ARG A 235 20.78 6.24 1.92
C ARG A 235 21.80 5.44 1.11
N PHE A 236 22.81 6.11 0.55
CA PHE A 236 23.88 5.45 -0.20
C PHE A 236 24.74 4.53 0.68
N PHE A 237 24.88 4.85 1.96
CA PHE A 237 25.66 4.07 2.91
C PHE A 237 24.86 2.99 3.64
N ARG A 238 23.58 2.91 3.39
CA ARG A 238 22.72 1.86 3.90
C ARG A 238 23.23 0.50 3.42
N ASN A 239 23.17 -0.50 4.26
CA ASN A 239 23.79 -1.81 4.04
C ASN A 239 25.33 -1.79 4.08
N SER A 240 25.97 -0.73 4.55
CA SER A 240 27.37 -0.80 4.86
C SER A 240 27.57 -1.56 6.18
N PRO A 241 28.57 -2.43 6.28
CA PRO A 241 28.82 -3.19 7.52
C PRO A 241 28.96 -2.34 8.78
N VAL A 242 29.44 -1.11 8.60
CA VAL A 242 29.60 -0.14 9.71
C VAL A 242 28.25 0.32 10.22
N LEU A 243 27.29 0.55 9.35
CA LEU A 243 25.96 1.01 9.72
C LEU A 243 25.10 -0.11 10.29
N GLU A 244 25.21 -1.31 9.76
CA GLU A 244 24.59 -2.49 10.37
C GLU A 244 25.14 -2.75 11.76
N LEU A 245 26.43 -2.55 11.97
CA LEU A 245 27.03 -2.65 13.30
C LEU A 245 26.53 -1.55 14.24
N LEU A 246 26.40 -0.30 13.76
CA LEU A 246 25.85 0.80 14.55
C LEU A 246 24.39 0.56 14.91
N ASP A 247 23.58 0.09 13.97
CA ASP A 247 22.19 -0.28 14.21
C ASP A 247 22.06 -1.43 15.24
N PHE A 248 22.92 -2.43 15.11
CA PHE A 248 23.01 -3.51 16.11
C PHE A 248 23.43 -3.01 17.49
N LEU A 249 24.43 -2.12 17.58
CA LEU A 249 24.88 -1.54 18.83
C LEU A 249 23.80 -0.64 19.45
N GLU A 250 23.06 0.11 18.63
CA GLU A 250 21.96 0.95 19.09
C GLU A 250 20.79 0.13 19.66
N ARG A 251 20.52 -1.03 19.09
CA ARG A 251 19.54 -1.99 19.64
C ARG A 251 19.97 -2.56 20.99
N LEU A 252 21.27 -2.77 21.19
CA LEU A 252 21.82 -3.28 22.45
C LEU A 252 21.92 -2.21 23.53
N ALA A 253 22.26 -0.98 23.15
CA ALA A 253 22.43 0.14 24.06
C ALA A 253 22.00 1.43 23.35
N PRO A 254 20.71 1.75 23.34
CA PRO A 254 20.18 2.91 22.62
C PRO A 254 20.85 4.21 23.08
N PHE A 255 21.48 4.94 22.14
CA PHE A 255 22.02 6.27 22.41
C PHE A 255 20.90 7.33 22.47
N SER A 256 19.72 7.02 21.92
CA SER A 256 18.51 7.81 22.00
C SER A 256 17.32 6.91 22.36
N ALA A 257 16.29 7.45 22.98
CA ALA A 257 15.07 6.71 23.16
C ALA A 257 14.42 6.47 21.78
N PRO A 258 14.21 5.20 21.37
CA PRO A 258 13.58 4.91 20.09
C PRO A 258 12.17 5.49 20.06
N SER A 259 11.80 6.12 18.94
CA SER A 259 10.44 6.64 18.77
C SER A 259 9.51 5.52 18.28
N LEU A 260 8.33 5.44 18.89
CA LEU A 260 7.28 4.52 18.47
C LEU A 260 6.74 4.95 17.09
N ILE A 261 6.73 4.03 16.12
CA ILE A 261 6.09 4.24 14.81
C ILE A 261 4.64 3.78 14.85
N LEU A 262 4.39 2.60 15.42
CA LEU A 262 3.05 2.05 15.60
C LEU A 262 3.04 1.02 16.72
N ARG A 263 1.82 0.74 17.24
CA ARG A 263 1.55 -0.36 18.17
C ARG A 263 0.39 -1.19 17.64
N ASP A 264 0.64 -2.48 17.39
CA ASP A 264 -0.41 -3.48 17.17
C ASP A 264 -0.74 -4.13 18.50
N THR A 265 -1.98 -3.96 18.94
CA THR A 265 -2.41 -4.35 20.28
C THR A 265 -2.63 -5.86 20.46
N ALA A 266 -2.82 -6.60 19.36
CA ALA A 266 -3.06 -8.03 19.36
C ALA A 266 -2.46 -8.70 18.12
N PRO A 267 -1.12 -8.73 17.98
CA PRO A 267 -0.46 -9.26 16.79
C PRO A 267 -0.75 -10.74 16.61
N ARG A 268 -0.97 -11.19 15.38
CA ARG A 268 -1.20 -12.61 15.09
C ARG A 268 0.10 -13.41 15.10
N MET A 269 0.03 -14.63 15.63
CA MET A 269 1.15 -15.58 15.62
C MET A 269 1.37 -16.22 14.26
N LYS A 270 0.33 -16.28 13.41
CA LYS A 270 0.41 -16.89 12.08
C LYS A 270 -0.24 -15.99 11.03
N PRO A 271 0.31 -15.96 9.82
CA PRO A 271 -0.27 -15.18 8.72
C PRO A 271 -1.65 -15.73 8.34
N THR A 272 -2.58 -14.84 8.00
CA THR A 272 -3.91 -15.21 7.49
C THR A 272 -3.86 -15.71 6.05
N ARG A 273 -2.82 -15.34 5.31
CA ARG A 273 -2.56 -15.77 3.93
C ARG A 273 -1.09 -16.10 3.74
N THR A 274 -0.82 -17.07 2.89
CA THR A 274 0.52 -17.39 2.38
C THR A 274 0.57 -17.09 0.89
N TYR A 275 1.72 -16.67 0.42
CA TYR A 275 2.00 -16.51 -1.02
C TYR A 275 1.99 -17.89 -1.68
N ASN A 276 1.15 -18.10 -2.69
CA ASN A 276 1.12 -19.29 -3.53
C ASN A 276 1.76 -19.02 -4.89
#